data_98fd594c1adb96e5bf541515770133b7
#
_entry.id   98fd594c1adb96e5bf541515770133b7
#
_cell.length_a   1.000
_cell.length_b   1.000
_cell.length_c   1.000
_cell.angle_alpha   90.00
_cell.angle_beta   90.00
_cell.angle_gamma   90.00
#
_symmetry.space_group_name_H-M   'P 1'
#
loop_
_entity.id
_entity.type
_entity.pdbx_description
1 polymer ?
#
loop_
_entity_poly.entity_id
_entity_poly.type
_entity_poly.pdbx_seq_one_letter_code
_entity_poly.pdbx_strand_id
1 'polypeptide(L)'
;MKTMLLYLFSLLLLCTVTAAGHHQSYETIYVHTDRCNFCAGDTVWFQVYVMDTRQQAESYSHFVYAELLHDTIRMATEKIKVSEEGFAGFFPFPDSIAPGHYTLRFYTLRSASLPIPRFHYTPITVSAHRRMQPRLATNKNTDAFHVSFFPEGGHLPTGTLTRIAFKALQ
;
A
#
# COMPACT_ATOMS: atom_id res chain seq x y z
N MET A 1 -10.36 -66.45 -4.34
CA MET A 1 -9.55 -65.54 -5.18
C MET A 1 -10.36 -64.34 -5.75
N LYS A 2 -11.50 -64.58 -6.43
CA LYS A 2 -12.31 -63.49 -7.03
C LYS A 2 -12.82 -62.47 -6.02
N THR A 3 -13.26 -62.87 -4.86
CA THR A 3 -13.76 -62.01 -3.78
C THR A 3 -12.67 -61.14 -3.16
N MET A 4 -11.47 -61.70 -2.97
CA MET A 4 -10.31 -60.97 -2.45
C MET A 4 -9.84 -59.86 -3.45
N LEU A 5 -9.91 -60.12 -4.74
CA LEU A 5 -9.57 -59.19 -5.79
C LEU A 5 -10.57 -57.99 -5.83
N LEU A 6 -11.85 -58.26 -5.59
CA LEU A 6 -12.91 -57.25 -5.51
C LEU A 6 -12.70 -56.30 -4.32
N TYR A 7 -12.35 -56.84 -3.15
CA TYR A 7 -12.03 -56.00 -1.98
C TYR A 7 -10.79 -55.16 -2.17
N LEU A 8 -9.77 -55.68 -2.84
CA LEU A 8 -8.55 -54.96 -3.17
C LEU A 8 -8.83 -53.78 -4.14
N PHE A 9 -9.68 -54.03 -5.15
CA PHE A 9 -10.11 -53.03 -6.12
C PHE A 9 -10.99 -51.94 -5.46
N SER A 10 -11.89 -52.32 -4.55
CA SER A 10 -12.70 -51.39 -3.76
C SER A 10 -11.84 -50.52 -2.83
N LEU A 11 -10.82 -51.09 -2.19
CA LEU A 11 -9.89 -50.37 -1.33
C LEU A 11 -9.03 -49.39 -2.14
N LEU A 12 -8.61 -49.76 -3.34
CA LEU A 12 -7.85 -48.90 -4.25
C LEU A 12 -8.72 -47.74 -4.76
N LEU A 13 -10.01 -47.98 -5.04
CA LEU A 13 -10.94 -46.93 -5.46
C LEU A 13 -11.26 -45.94 -4.33
N LEU A 14 -11.30 -46.39 -3.08
CA LEU A 14 -11.49 -45.53 -1.91
C LEU A 14 -10.28 -44.59 -1.67
N CYS A 15 -9.08 -45.04 -1.99
CA CYS A 15 -7.85 -44.28 -1.81
C CYS A 15 -7.71 -43.10 -2.83
N THR A 16 -8.39 -43.17 -3.98
CA THR A 16 -8.29 -42.11 -5.02
C THR A 16 -9.21 -40.93 -4.77
N VAL A 17 -10.18 -41.05 -3.85
CA VAL A 17 -11.17 -39.98 -3.58
C VAL A 17 -10.61 -38.89 -2.63
N THR A 18 -9.54 -39.16 -1.92
CA THR A 18 -8.99 -38.19 -0.91
C THR A 18 -7.99 -37.19 -1.43
N ALA A 19 -7.62 -37.24 -2.69
CA ALA A 19 -6.65 -36.31 -3.30
C ALA A 19 -7.30 -35.09 -4.00
N ALA A 20 -8.56 -34.75 -3.67
CA ALA A 20 -9.10 -33.47 -4.05
C ALA A 20 -8.41 -32.40 -3.19
N GLY A 21 -7.25 -31.94 -3.65
CA GLY A 21 -6.54 -30.82 -3.04
C GLY A 21 -7.52 -29.67 -2.87
N HIS A 22 -7.87 -29.34 -1.64
CA HIS A 22 -8.58 -28.10 -1.33
C HIS A 22 -7.65 -26.97 -1.70
N HIS A 23 -7.72 -26.51 -2.95
CA HIS A 23 -7.12 -25.26 -3.35
C HIS A 23 -7.82 -24.13 -2.57
N GLN A 24 -7.24 -23.81 -1.43
CA GLN A 24 -7.76 -22.76 -0.57
C GLN A 24 -7.66 -21.43 -1.35
N SER A 25 -8.82 -20.85 -1.66
CA SER A 25 -8.88 -19.51 -2.22
C SER A 25 -8.34 -18.52 -1.22
N TYR A 26 -7.44 -17.64 -1.64
CA TYR A 26 -6.91 -16.58 -0.79
C TYR A 26 -6.96 -15.23 -1.52
N GLU A 27 -7.11 -14.19 -0.73
CA GLU A 27 -7.08 -12.82 -1.20
C GLU A 27 -5.64 -12.33 -1.28
N THR A 28 -5.30 -11.69 -2.38
CA THR A 28 -4.04 -10.97 -2.58
C THR A 28 -4.34 -9.49 -2.51
N ILE A 29 -3.52 -8.75 -1.77
CA ILE A 29 -3.66 -7.32 -1.58
C ILE A 29 -2.53 -6.62 -2.30
N TYR A 30 -2.89 -5.59 -3.05
CA TYR A 30 -1.97 -4.65 -3.66
C TYR A 30 -2.35 -3.23 -3.21
N VAL A 31 -1.34 -2.38 -2.97
CA VAL A 31 -1.57 -1.04 -2.43
C VAL A 31 -0.78 -0.01 -3.22
N HIS A 32 -1.44 1.07 -3.56
CA HIS A 32 -0.84 2.30 -4.04
C HIS A 32 -0.89 3.34 -2.93
N THR A 33 0.24 3.96 -2.64
CA THR A 33 0.33 5.17 -1.81
C THR A 33 0.62 6.37 -2.70
N ASP A 34 0.19 7.56 -2.29
CA ASP A 34 0.46 8.80 -3.03
C ASP A 34 1.96 9.09 -3.13
N ARG A 35 2.74 8.66 -2.14
CA ARG A 35 4.21 8.80 -2.09
C ARG A 35 4.81 7.84 -1.06
N CYS A 36 6.13 7.78 -0.97
CA CYS A 36 6.87 6.97 0.02
C CYS A 36 7.66 7.82 1.04
N ASN A 37 7.78 9.13 0.82
CA ASN A 37 8.47 10.04 1.72
C ASN A 37 7.52 11.11 2.23
N PHE A 38 7.47 11.28 3.54
CA PHE A 38 6.56 12.15 4.25
C PHE A 38 7.31 13.00 5.26
N CYS A 39 6.67 14.08 5.73
CA CYS A 39 7.10 14.85 6.87
C CYS A 39 6.13 14.63 8.05
N ALA A 40 6.58 14.95 9.26
CA ALA A 40 5.68 15.03 10.40
C ALA A 40 4.54 16.02 10.09
N GLY A 41 3.30 15.67 10.43
CA GLY A 41 2.09 16.43 10.10
C GLY A 41 1.50 16.14 8.71
N ASP A 42 2.18 15.38 7.86
CA ASP A 42 1.63 14.96 6.56
C ASP A 42 0.55 13.88 6.72
N THR A 43 -0.20 13.66 5.65
CA THR A 43 -1.17 12.56 5.53
C THR A 43 -0.74 11.62 4.41
N VAL A 44 -0.71 10.34 4.71
CA VAL A 44 -0.54 9.27 3.71
C VAL A 44 -1.90 8.95 3.15
N TRP A 45 -2.05 9.08 1.84
CA TRP A 45 -3.23 8.62 1.11
C TRP A 45 -2.90 7.31 0.41
N PHE A 46 -3.83 6.36 0.43
CA PHE A 46 -3.63 5.08 -0.22
C PHE A 46 -4.92 4.51 -0.82
N GLN A 47 -4.72 3.72 -1.87
CA GLN A 47 -5.75 2.91 -2.51
C GLN A 47 -5.36 1.45 -2.41
N VAL A 48 -6.28 0.60 -1.93
CA VAL A 48 -6.06 -0.83 -1.77
C VAL A 48 -6.89 -1.59 -2.79
N TYR A 49 -6.26 -2.56 -3.44
CA TYR A 49 -6.87 -3.49 -4.37
C TYR A 49 -6.85 -4.88 -3.76
N VAL A 50 -8.00 -5.52 -3.66
CA VAL A 50 -8.14 -6.89 -3.17
C VAL A 50 -8.54 -7.78 -4.34
N MET A 51 -7.75 -8.80 -4.60
CA MET A 51 -7.99 -9.77 -5.67
C MET A 51 -8.10 -11.17 -5.08
N ASP A 52 -9.13 -11.92 -5.49
CA ASP A 52 -9.25 -13.33 -5.16
C ASP A 52 -8.58 -14.16 -6.27
N THR A 53 -7.78 -15.15 -5.88
CA THR A 53 -7.10 -16.05 -6.83
C THR A 53 -8.04 -16.87 -7.69
N ARG A 54 -9.30 -17.00 -7.32
CA ARG A 54 -10.33 -17.74 -8.08
C ARG A 54 -11.27 -16.87 -8.89
N GLN A 55 -11.14 -15.54 -8.82
CA GLN A 55 -12.03 -14.59 -9.50
C GLN A 55 -13.53 -14.82 -9.22
N GLN A 56 -13.86 -15.41 -8.08
CA GLN A 56 -15.24 -15.61 -7.66
C GLN A 56 -15.72 -14.31 -6.99
N ALA A 57 -16.41 -13.48 -7.76
CA ALA A 57 -16.85 -12.14 -7.39
C ALA A 57 -17.71 -12.06 -6.10
N GLU A 58 -18.26 -13.15 -5.64
CA GLU A 58 -19.20 -13.17 -4.50
C GLU A 58 -18.53 -13.25 -3.11
N SER A 59 -17.21 -13.30 -3.03
CA SER A 59 -16.49 -13.66 -1.80
C SER A 59 -15.40 -12.69 -1.37
N TYR A 60 -15.40 -11.42 -1.83
CA TYR A 60 -14.42 -10.45 -1.36
C TYR A 60 -14.69 -9.98 0.06
N SER A 61 -13.62 -9.76 0.82
CA SER A 61 -13.72 -9.12 2.13
C SER A 61 -14.26 -7.70 2.00
N HIS A 62 -15.24 -7.34 2.85
CA HIS A 62 -15.82 -5.99 2.87
C HIS A 62 -14.95 -4.98 3.61
N PHE A 63 -13.91 -5.44 4.29
CA PHE A 63 -13.02 -4.61 5.09
C PHE A 63 -11.56 -4.99 4.85
N VAL A 64 -10.74 -3.94 4.75
CA VAL A 64 -9.28 -4.02 4.80
C VAL A 64 -8.83 -3.34 6.08
N TYR A 65 -7.85 -3.94 6.74
CA TYR A 65 -7.17 -3.35 7.88
C TYR A 65 -5.83 -2.79 7.40
N ALA A 66 -5.56 -1.56 7.77
CA ALA A 66 -4.32 -0.87 7.51
C ALA A 66 -3.67 -0.51 8.84
N GLU A 67 -2.42 -0.85 9.01
CA GLU A 67 -1.68 -0.59 10.25
C GLU A 67 -0.39 0.15 9.94
N LEU A 68 -0.08 1.16 10.73
CA LEU A 68 1.20 1.85 10.73
C LEU A 68 2.10 1.19 11.77
N LEU A 69 3.25 0.71 11.33
CA LEU A 69 4.25 0.06 12.17
C LEU A 69 5.53 0.89 12.21
N HIS A 70 6.12 1.01 13.40
CA HIS A 70 7.50 1.45 13.59
C HIS A 70 8.28 0.26 14.14
N ASP A 71 9.20 -0.28 13.34
CA ASP A 71 9.79 -1.60 13.55
C ASP A 71 8.69 -2.68 13.69
N THR A 72 8.52 -3.27 14.86
CA THR A 72 7.49 -4.27 15.18
C THR A 72 6.31 -3.71 15.96
N ILE A 73 6.37 -2.43 16.36
CA ILE A 73 5.37 -1.79 17.20
C ILE A 73 4.28 -1.18 16.32
N ARG A 74 3.03 -1.57 16.58
CA ARG A 74 1.87 -0.99 15.92
C ARG A 74 1.53 0.38 16.54
N MET A 75 1.65 1.42 15.73
CA MET A 75 1.41 2.81 16.12
C MET A 75 -0.04 3.24 15.92
N ALA A 76 -0.65 2.79 14.82
CA ALA A 76 -2.03 3.13 14.46
C ALA A 76 -2.67 1.99 13.67
N THR A 77 -4.01 1.94 13.67
CA THR A 77 -4.81 0.99 12.91
C THR A 77 -6.04 1.70 12.35
N GLU A 78 -6.29 1.48 11.06
CA GLU A 78 -7.50 1.91 10.38
C GLU A 78 -8.24 0.71 9.83
N LYS A 79 -9.58 0.75 9.91
CA LYS A 79 -10.47 -0.24 9.32
C LYS A 79 -11.24 0.41 8.17
N ILE A 80 -10.94 -0.02 6.95
CA ILE A 80 -11.46 0.58 5.73
C ILE A 80 -12.56 -0.31 5.18
N LYS A 81 -13.75 0.27 4.96
CA LYS A 81 -14.86 -0.42 4.30
C LYS A 81 -14.74 -0.25 2.79
N VAL A 82 -15.12 -1.29 2.04
CA VAL A 82 -15.23 -1.19 0.58
C VAL A 82 -16.29 -0.17 0.17
N SER A 83 -15.97 0.67 -0.81
CA SER A 83 -16.88 1.58 -1.49
C SER A 83 -17.04 1.17 -2.95
N GLU A 84 -17.79 1.92 -3.75
CA GLU A 84 -17.90 1.73 -5.21
C GLU A 84 -16.55 1.89 -5.91
N GLU A 85 -15.67 2.73 -5.35
CA GLU A 85 -14.31 2.98 -5.85
C GLU A 85 -13.25 2.01 -5.29
N GLY A 86 -13.66 1.03 -4.47
CA GLY A 86 -12.78 0.09 -3.79
C GLY A 86 -12.44 0.52 -2.35
N PHE A 87 -11.21 0.23 -1.89
CA PHE A 87 -10.78 0.55 -0.54
C PHE A 87 -9.81 1.75 -0.58
N ALA A 88 -10.35 2.94 -0.39
CA ALA A 88 -9.55 4.16 -0.24
C ALA A 88 -9.44 4.53 1.25
N GLY A 89 -8.28 5.01 1.67
CA GLY A 89 -8.05 5.42 3.05
C GLY A 89 -6.87 6.37 3.21
N PHE A 90 -6.66 6.77 4.45
CA PHE A 90 -5.56 7.68 4.79
C PHE A 90 -5.10 7.49 6.23
N PHE A 91 -3.83 7.84 6.49
CA PHE A 91 -3.26 7.99 7.82
C PHE A 91 -2.76 9.43 7.99
N PRO A 92 -3.34 10.22 8.91
CA PRO A 92 -2.74 11.48 9.31
C PRO A 92 -1.59 11.22 10.28
N PHE A 93 -0.43 11.75 10.00
CA PHE A 93 0.69 11.72 10.93
C PHE A 93 0.58 12.89 11.92
N PRO A 94 0.78 12.66 13.22
CA PRO A 94 0.89 13.74 14.18
C PRO A 94 2.19 14.53 13.93
N ASP A 95 2.20 15.81 14.29
CA ASP A 95 3.41 16.64 14.21
C ASP A 95 4.54 16.11 15.09
N SER A 96 4.20 15.29 16.08
CA SER A 96 5.15 14.67 17.02
C SER A 96 5.69 13.34 16.56
N ILE A 97 5.32 12.84 15.37
CA ILE A 97 5.86 11.57 14.87
C ILE A 97 7.37 11.66 14.72
N ALA A 98 8.09 10.68 15.25
CA ALA A 98 9.54 10.65 15.16
C ALA A 98 9.99 10.45 13.70
N PRO A 99 11.04 11.13 13.23
CA PRO A 99 11.66 10.80 11.95
C PRO A 99 12.17 9.37 11.95
N GLY A 100 11.99 8.65 10.83
CA GLY A 100 12.45 7.27 10.74
C GLY A 100 11.78 6.51 9.61
N HIS A 101 12.05 5.20 9.59
CA HIS A 101 11.44 4.27 8.67
C HIS A 101 10.22 3.62 9.33
N TYR A 102 9.11 3.64 8.61
CA TYR A 102 7.87 3.04 9.02
C TYR A 102 7.41 2.06 7.97
N THR A 103 6.48 1.19 8.34
CA THR A 103 5.87 0.25 7.42
C THR A 103 4.36 0.32 7.54
N LEU A 104 3.67 0.49 6.42
CA LEU A 104 2.24 0.27 6.34
C LEU A 104 1.99 -1.21 6.06
N ARG A 105 1.20 -1.86 6.90
CA ARG A 105 0.78 -3.26 6.74
C ARG A 105 -0.72 -3.31 6.44
N PHE A 106 -1.07 -4.02 5.35
CA PHE A 106 -2.46 -4.17 4.92
C PHE A 106 -2.85 -5.63 4.89
N TYR A 107 -4.06 -5.94 5.34
CA TYR A 107 -4.60 -7.29 5.33
C TYR A 107 -6.14 -7.29 5.41
N THR A 108 -6.74 -8.39 4.98
CA THR A 108 -8.12 -8.76 5.29
C THR A 108 -8.12 -9.79 6.42
N LEU A 109 -9.24 -9.95 7.13
CA LEU A 109 -9.35 -11.02 8.12
C LEU A 109 -9.12 -12.40 7.47
N ARG A 110 -9.59 -12.57 6.23
CA ARG A 110 -9.41 -13.81 5.48
C ARG A 110 -7.94 -14.09 5.20
N SER A 111 -7.17 -13.08 4.74
CA SER A 111 -5.73 -13.24 4.47
C SER A 111 -4.91 -13.46 5.75
N ALA A 112 -5.32 -12.85 6.85
CA ALA A 112 -4.68 -13.01 8.16
C ALA A 112 -4.98 -14.37 8.83
N SER A 113 -6.15 -14.97 8.51
CA SER A 113 -6.58 -16.26 9.10
C SER A 113 -6.05 -17.49 8.36
N LEU A 114 -5.24 -17.30 7.33
CA LEU A 114 -4.59 -18.43 6.63
C LEU A 114 -3.59 -19.15 7.54
N PRO A 115 -3.33 -20.45 7.35
CA PRO A 115 -2.27 -21.18 8.06
C PRO A 115 -0.92 -20.49 7.98
N ILE A 116 -0.64 -19.83 6.83
CA ILE A 116 0.46 -18.89 6.63
C ILE A 116 -0.17 -17.54 6.32
N PRO A 117 -0.23 -16.61 7.29
CA PRO A 117 -0.84 -15.30 7.10
C PRO A 117 -0.20 -14.51 5.95
N ARG A 118 -1.03 -13.83 5.18
CA ARG A 118 -0.58 -13.01 4.05
C ARG A 118 -0.89 -11.54 4.31
N PHE A 119 0.16 -10.75 4.34
CA PHE A 119 0.10 -9.30 4.53
C PHE A 119 0.78 -8.60 3.36
N HIS A 120 0.29 -7.44 3.01
CA HIS A 120 0.99 -6.52 2.12
C HIS A 120 1.74 -5.49 2.95
N TYR A 121 2.99 -5.21 2.61
CA TYR A 121 3.85 -4.26 3.32
C TYR A 121 4.31 -3.17 2.35
N THR A 122 4.13 -1.91 2.76
CA THR A 122 4.61 -0.74 2.03
C THR A 122 5.57 0.04 2.93
N PRO A 123 6.87 0.07 2.65
CA PRO A 123 7.81 0.87 3.40
C PRO A 123 7.62 2.36 3.10
N ILE A 124 7.69 3.18 4.13
CA ILE A 124 7.62 4.64 4.04
C ILE A 124 8.70 5.27 4.93
N THR A 125 9.09 6.48 4.60
CA THR A 125 10.05 7.25 5.37
C THR A 125 9.40 8.53 5.86
N VAL A 126 9.50 8.80 7.15
CA VAL A 126 9.07 10.07 7.76
C VAL A 126 10.31 10.89 8.08
N SER A 127 10.37 12.10 7.56
CA SER A 127 11.40 13.08 7.86
C SER A 127 10.92 14.04 8.95
N ALA A 128 11.86 14.64 9.68
CA ALA A 128 11.51 15.71 10.60
C ALA A 128 10.71 16.78 9.85
N HIS A 129 9.74 17.37 10.54
CA HIS A 129 9.00 18.50 10.00
C HIS A 129 10.01 19.58 9.61
N ARG A 130 10.21 19.74 8.31
CA ARG A 130 10.95 20.88 7.81
C ARG A 130 10.03 22.07 8.01
N ARG A 131 10.10 22.73 9.18
CA ARG A 131 9.71 24.13 9.22
C ARG A 131 10.42 24.73 8.03
N MET A 132 9.69 25.11 7.02
CA MET A 132 10.18 26.12 6.09
C MET A 132 10.38 27.34 6.97
N GLN A 133 11.56 27.42 7.62
CA GLN A 133 12.08 28.74 7.91
C GLN A 133 12.11 29.40 6.55
N PRO A 134 11.36 30.48 6.35
CA PRO A 134 11.65 31.33 5.19
C PRO A 134 13.14 31.49 5.28
N ARG A 135 13.85 30.95 4.33
CA ARG A 135 15.28 31.26 4.17
C ARG A 135 15.27 32.74 3.85
N LEU A 136 15.28 33.53 4.92
CA LEU A 136 15.67 34.91 4.83
C LEU A 136 17.10 34.82 4.30
N ALA A 137 17.19 34.75 2.98
CA ALA A 137 18.40 35.05 2.30
C ALA A 137 18.71 36.50 2.71
N THR A 138 19.46 36.63 3.78
CA THR A 138 20.11 37.88 4.15
C THR A 138 21.22 38.13 3.12
N ASN A 139 20.79 38.26 1.87
CA ASN A 139 21.59 38.85 0.86
C ASN A 139 21.02 40.26 0.62
N LYS A 140 21.61 41.22 1.30
CA LYS A 140 21.38 42.67 1.13
C LYS A 140 21.82 43.16 -0.27
N ASN A 141 21.49 42.48 -1.34
CA ASN A 141 21.54 43.01 -2.68
C ASN A 141 20.10 43.11 -3.18
N THR A 142 19.57 44.27 -3.07
CA THR A 142 18.17 44.70 -3.16
C THR A 142 17.57 44.65 -4.56
N ASP A 143 18.24 44.11 -5.57
CA ASP A 143 17.75 44.13 -6.95
C ASP A 143 17.80 42.77 -7.66
N ALA A 144 17.94 41.66 -6.93
CA ALA A 144 17.96 40.33 -7.54
C ALA A 144 16.56 39.71 -7.62
N PHE A 145 16.09 39.52 -8.82
CA PHE A 145 14.89 38.69 -9.06
C PHE A 145 15.21 37.21 -8.95
N HIS A 146 14.40 36.48 -8.17
CA HIS A 146 14.47 35.03 -8.12
C HIS A 146 13.42 34.45 -9.04
N VAL A 147 13.84 33.71 -10.07
CA VAL A 147 12.91 33.04 -11.00
C VAL A 147 12.98 31.54 -10.81
N SER A 148 11.85 30.92 -10.58
CA SER A 148 11.69 29.46 -10.50
C SER A 148 10.83 28.99 -11.65
N PHE A 149 11.25 27.89 -12.30
CA PHE A 149 10.52 27.25 -13.41
C PHE A 149 9.88 25.95 -12.95
N PHE A 150 8.66 25.72 -13.39
CA PHE A 150 7.85 24.55 -13.08
C PHE A 150 7.38 23.91 -14.38
N PRO A 151 8.14 22.96 -14.95
CA PRO A 151 7.72 22.24 -16.15
C PRO A 151 6.55 21.32 -15.85
N GLU A 152 5.59 21.25 -16.76
CA GLU A 152 4.50 20.25 -16.70
C GLU A 152 5.12 18.85 -16.73
N GLY A 153 4.79 17.99 -15.73
CA GLY A 153 5.41 16.67 -15.56
C GLY A 153 6.71 16.66 -14.77
N GLY A 154 7.17 17.79 -14.22
CA GLY A 154 8.29 17.88 -13.28
C GLY A 154 9.69 17.87 -13.89
N HIS A 155 9.86 17.59 -15.20
CA HIS A 155 11.13 17.61 -15.92
C HIS A 155 10.97 18.07 -17.37
N LEU A 156 12.07 18.51 -17.98
CA LEU A 156 12.10 18.97 -19.37
C LEU A 156 12.75 17.91 -20.26
N PRO A 157 11.97 17.08 -20.97
CA PRO A 157 12.52 16.11 -21.90
C PRO A 157 13.06 16.84 -23.16
N THR A 158 14.22 16.40 -23.65
CA THR A 158 14.84 16.98 -24.85
C THR A 158 14.00 16.68 -26.09
N GLY A 159 13.79 17.69 -26.95
CA GLY A 159 13.10 17.52 -28.23
C GLY A 159 11.58 17.49 -28.15
N THR A 160 10.98 17.81 -27.01
CA THR A 160 9.52 17.89 -26.86
C THR A 160 9.07 19.29 -26.51
N LEU A 161 7.85 19.66 -26.99
CA LEU A 161 7.17 20.89 -26.57
C LEU A 161 6.51 20.65 -25.21
N THR A 162 6.97 21.36 -24.17
CA THR A 162 6.43 21.25 -22.81
C THR A 162 5.99 22.63 -22.32
N ARG A 163 4.88 22.68 -21.60
CA ARG A 163 4.44 23.92 -20.93
C ARG A 163 5.26 24.11 -19.68
N ILE A 164 5.70 25.35 -19.45
CA ILE A 164 6.46 25.73 -18.28
C ILE A 164 5.75 26.89 -17.61
N ALA A 165 5.33 26.71 -16.36
CA ALA A 165 4.96 27.82 -15.50
C ALA A 165 6.22 28.40 -14.85
N PHE A 166 6.24 29.69 -14.61
CA PHE A 166 7.33 30.32 -13.86
C PHE A 166 6.79 31.25 -12.77
N LYS A 167 7.57 31.43 -11.73
CA LYS A 167 7.31 32.36 -10.64
C LYS A 167 8.53 33.26 -10.48
N ALA A 168 8.32 34.57 -10.58
CA ALA A 168 9.35 35.58 -10.29
C ALA A 168 9.01 36.27 -8.97
N LEU A 169 10.01 36.44 -8.11
CA LEU A 169 9.94 37.16 -6.84
C LEU A 169 11.08 38.19 -6.82
N GLN A 170 10.78 39.35 -6.26
CA GLN A 170 11.75 40.41 -5.96
C GLN A 170 12.02 40.43 -4.48
#